data_d1e2e2449696886663a97eb737d66e00
#
_entry.id   d1e2e2449696886663a97eb737d66e00
#
_cell.length_a   1.000
_cell.length_b   1.000
_cell.length_c   1.000
_cell.angle_alpha   90.00
_cell.angle_beta   90.00
_cell.angle_gamma   90.00
#
_symmetry.space_group_name_H-M   'P 1'
#
loop_
_entity.id
_entity.type
_entity.pdbx_description
1 polymer ?
#
loop_
_entity_poly.entity_id
_entity_poly.type
_entity_poly.pdbx_seq_one_letter_code
_entity_poly.pdbx_strand_id
1 'polypeptide(L)'
;MPLIGYNYGHQNPERMKKAIKYAFIVAFAFTTTGFIFFQTIPEQLIRLFNSDPKLIEIGTTALKTISISFPIIGPAIIISTTFQAIGKGLPSLIQSFARQIVVLLPLMYILGQNYGLSTLWFAFPISELTNIIIASIWLYYTLKKVFENLKHTSSENFSSE
;
A
#
# COMPACT_ATOMS: atom_id res chain seq x y z
N MET A 1 -11.59 3.21 5.81
CA MET A 1 -12.37 1.97 5.67
C MET A 1 -13.88 2.18 5.91
N PRO A 2 -14.38 2.72 7.05
CA PRO A 2 -15.81 2.84 7.31
C PRO A 2 -16.59 3.61 6.24
N LEU A 3 -16.07 4.78 5.78
CA LEU A 3 -16.73 5.59 4.76
C LEU A 3 -16.89 4.89 3.40
N ILE A 4 -15.92 4.08 3.00
CA ILE A 4 -15.99 3.34 1.72
C ILE A 4 -17.06 2.26 1.84
N GLY A 5 -17.05 1.47 2.93
CA GLY A 5 -18.04 0.42 3.18
C GLY A 5 -19.46 0.97 3.35
N TYR A 6 -19.62 2.08 4.07
CA TYR A 6 -20.90 2.77 4.23
C TYR A 6 -21.48 3.20 2.88
N ASN A 7 -20.70 3.88 2.04
CA ASN A 7 -21.17 4.32 0.72
C ASN A 7 -21.39 3.16 -0.26
N TYR A 8 -20.67 2.06 -0.11
CA TYR A 8 -20.90 0.83 -0.85
C TYR A 8 -22.25 0.21 -0.46
N GLY A 9 -22.54 0.08 0.85
CA GLY A 9 -23.83 -0.44 1.34
C GLY A 9 -25.03 0.43 0.97
N HIS A 10 -24.85 1.75 0.89
CA HIS A 10 -25.87 2.71 0.47
C HIS A 10 -25.94 2.89 -1.08
N GLN A 11 -25.26 2.04 -1.84
CA GLN A 11 -25.27 2.05 -3.30
C GLN A 11 -24.95 3.43 -3.92
N ASN A 12 -24.04 4.20 -3.29
CA ASN A 12 -23.65 5.53 -3.77
C ASN A 12 -22.22 5.51 -4.36
N PRO A 13 -22.08 5.18 -5.66
CA PRO A 13 -20.78 5.05 -6.31
C PRO A 13 -19.98 6.36 -6.36
N GLU A 14 -20.65 7.51 -6.49
CA GLU A 14 -19.97 8.81 -6.58
C GLU A 14 -19.33 9.22 -5.24
N ARG A 15 -20.04 9.01 -4.13
CA ARG A 15 -19.48 9.26 -2.79
C ARG A 15 -18.39 8.24 -2.45
N MET A 16 -18.54 6.99 -2.87
CA MET A 16 -17.52 5.95 -2.69
C MET A 16 -16.23 6.30 -3.43
N LYS A 17 -16.29 6.75 -4.70
CA LYS A 17 -15.12 7.21 -5.48
C LYS A 17 -14.41 8.37 -4.79
N LYS A 18 -15.18 9.38 -4.33
CA LYS A 18 -14.62 10.52 -3.59
C LYS A 18 -13.91 10.06 -2.30
N ALA A 19 -14.51 9.17 -1.53
CA ALA A 19 -13.91 8.64 -0.31
C ALA A 19 -12.58 7.91 -0.59
N ILE A 20 -12.55 7.07 -1.62
CA ILE A 20 -11.32 6.38 -2.05
C ILE A 20 -10.26 7.40 -2.47
N LYS A 21 -10.61 8.38 -3.32
CA LYS A 21 -9.67 9.41 -3.80
C LYS A 21 -9.04 10.20 -2.65
N TYR A 22 -9.86 10.69 -1.71
CA TYR A 22 -9.34 11.44 -0.57
C TYR A 22 -8.49 10.57 0.35
N ALA A 23 -8.86 9.30 0.57
CA ALA A 23 -8.06 8.36 1.32
C ALA A 23 -6.67 8.16 0.68
N PHE A 24 -6.59 8.03 -0.65
CA PHE A 24 -5.32 7.95 -1.38
C PHE A 24 -4.46 9.19 -1.18
N ILE A 25 -5.04 10.40 -1.32
CA ILE A 25 -4.31 11.67 -1.16
C ILE A 25 -3.74 11.78 0.25
N VAL A 26 -4.56 11.53 1.28
CA VAL A 26 -4.14 11.62 2.68
C VAL A 26 -3.07 10.59 3.00
N ALA A 27 -3.26 9.33 2.57
CA ALA A 27 -2.29 8.27 2.79
C ALA A 27 -0.94 8.58 2.10
N PHE A 28 -0.98 9.04 0.84
CA PHE A 28 0.22 9.43 0.10
C PHE A 28 0.94 10.60 0.77
N ALA A 29 0.22 11.64 1.16
CA ALA A 29 0.81 12.80 1.84
C ALA A 29 1.46 12.40 3.17
N PHE A 30 0.78 11.60 3.98
CA PHE A 30 1.28 11.14 5.27
C PHE A 30 2.55 10.27 5.12
N THR A 31 2.52 9.29 4.22
CA THR A 31 3.67 8.40 4.01
C THR A 31 4.84 9.10 3.32
N THR A 32 4.57 10.08 2.43
CA THR A 32 5.61 10.92 1.83
C THR A 32 6.27 11.83 2.89
N THR A 33 5.51 12.35 3.85
CA THR A 33 6.08 13.07 4.98
C THR A 33 7.03 12.18 5.79
N GLY A 34 6.63 10.94 6.06
CA GLY A 34 7.50 9.94 6.70
C GLY A 34 8.76 9.65 5.89
N PHE A 35 8.64 9.51 4.56
CA PHE A 35 9.79 9.36 3.67
C PHE A 35 10.78 10.52 3.80
N ILE A 36 10.30 11.76 3.71
CA ILE A 36 11.16 12.95 3.83
C ILE A 36 11.88 12.94 5.19
N PHE A 37 11.17 12.64 6.26
CA PHE A 37 11.74 12.57 7.61
C PHE A 37 12.87 11.53 7.72
N PHE A 38 12.64 10.31 7.22
CA PHE A 38 13.64 9.26 7.24
C PHE A 38 14.81 9.47 6.25
N GLN A 39 14.65 10.33 5.27
CA GLN A 39 15.75 10.72 4.38
C GLN A 39 16.62 11.85 5.00
N THR A 40 16.01 12.74 5.78
CA THR A 40 16.71 13.93 6.29
C THR A 40 17.49 13.67 7.58
N ILE A 41 16.93 12.88 8.50
CA ILE A 41 17.51 12.66 9.83
C ILE A 41 17.65 11.17 10.23
N PRO A 42 18.05 10.27 9.32
CA PRO A 42 18.06 8.82 9.60
C PRO A 42 19.09 8.45 10.68
N GLU A 43 20.26 9.07 10.67
CA GLU A 43 21.33 8.80 11.65
C GLU A 43 20.90 9.18 13.07
N GLN A 44 20.29 10.36 13.23
CA GLN A 44 19.77 10.82 14.52
C GLN A 44 18.73 9.88 15.09
N LEU A 45 17.85 9.35 14.22
CA LEU A 45 16.84 8.37 14.61
C LEU A 45 17.47 7.07 15.12
N ILE A 46 18.48 6.54 14.42
CA ILE A 46 19.17 5.31 14.86
C ILE A 46 19.93 5.55 16.18
N ARG A 47 20.58 6.71 16.34
CA ARG A 47 21.30 7.08 17.56
C ARG A 47 20.42 7.14 18.82
N LEU A 48 19.10 7.35 18.68
CA LEU A 48 18.17 7.28 19.81
C LEU A 48 18.06 5.87 20.40
N PHE A 49 18.35 4.83 19.61
CA PHE A 49 18.21 3.44 20.04
C PHE A 49 19.55 2.78 20.35
N ASN A 50 20.63 3.19 19.68
CA ASN A 50 21.95 2.60 19.89
C ASN A 50 23.07 3.57 19.50
N SER A 51 24.20 3.47 20.21
CA SER A 51 25.40 4.29 19.98
C SER A 51 26.53 3.54 19.26
N ASP A 52 26.35 2.27 18.92
CA ASP A 52 27.36 1.48 18.18
C ASP A 52 27.52 2.02 16.76
N PRO A 53 28.74 2.43 16.34
CA PRO A 53 29.00 3.00 15.04
C PRO A 53 28.61 2.09 13.88
N LYS A 54 28.82 0.77 14.01
CA LYS A 54 28.45 -0.19 12.96
C LYS A 54 26.95 -0.31 12.81
N LEU A 55 26.22 -0.32 13.94
CA LEU A 55 24.75 -0.38 13.90
C LEU A 55 24.16 0.89 13.30
N ILE A 56 24.76 2.06 13.61
CA ILE A 56 24.34 3.34 13.06
C ILE A 56 24.54 3.36 11.54
N GLU A 57 25.66 2.91 11.03
CA GLU A 57 25.94 2.85 9.58
C GLU A 57 24.95 1.93 8.84
N ILE A 58 24.78 0.70 9.34
CA ILE A 58 23.87 -0.28 8.75
C ILE A 58 22.41 0.20 8.83
N GLY A 59 22.01 0.68 10.02
CA GLY A 59 20.65 1.15 10.25
C GLY A 59 20.28 2.39 9.44
N THR A 60 21.22 3.32 9.27
CA THR A 60 21.05 4.51 8.44
C THR A 60 20.83 4.12 6.97
N THR A 61 21.65 3.21 6.46
CA THR A 61 21.53 2.70 5.09
C THR A 61 20.20 1.96 4.89
N ALA A 62 19.84 1.09 5.83
CA ALA A 62 18.57 0.37 5.82
C ALA A 62 17.38 1.35 5.82
N LEU A 63 17.37 2.31 6.76
CA LEU A 63 16.28 3.25 6.93
C LEU A 63 16.07 4.14 5.69
N LYS A 64 17.16 4.65 5.12
CA LYS A 64 17.11 5.42 3.84
C LYS A 64 16.55 4.58 2.70
N THR A 65 17.05 3.36 2.52
CA THR A 65 16.65 2.52 1.40
C THR A 65 15.20 2.03 1.54
N ILE A 66 14.81 1.57 2.72
CA ILE A 66 13.44 1.09 2.97
C ILE A 66 12.42 2.23 2.83
N SER A 67 12.75 3.43 3.31
CA SER A 67 11.83 4.57 3.25
C SER A 67 11.49 5.03 1.83
N ILE A 68 12.28 4.65 0.81
CA ILE A 68 11.93 4.89 -0.61
C ILE A 68 10.57 4.28 -0.96
N SER A 69 10.18 3.19 -0.30
CA SER A 69 8.88 2.54 -0.50
C SER A 69 7.70 3.29 0.14
N PHE A 70 7.93 4.21 1.07
CA PHE A 70 6.86 4.85 1.85
C PHE A 70 5.80 5.57 1.02
N PRO A 71 6.15 6.38 0.01
CA PRO A 71 5.14 7.01 -0.85
C PRO A 71 4.24 6.00 -1.57
N ILE A 72 4.74 4.77 -1.77
CA ILE A 72 4.01 3.68 -2.44
C ILE A 72 3.16 2.91 -1.44
N ILE A 73 3.65 2.69 -0.22
CA ILE A 73 2.97 1.92 0.83
C ILE A 73 1.61 2.54 1.19
N GLY A 74 1.52 3.87 1.34
CA GLY A 74 0.27 4.55 1.67
C GLY A 74 -0.87 4.21 0.70
N PRO A 75 -0.71 4.47 -0.59
CA PRO A 75 -1.63 4.01 -1.64
C PRO A 75 -1.93 2.51 -1.62
N ALA A 76 -0.92 1.65 -1.44
CA ALA A 76 -1.10 0.20 -1.40
C ALA A 76 -2.01 -0.25 -0.23
N ILE A 77 -1.88 0.39 0.94
CA ILE A 77 -2.79 0.16 2.08
C ILE A 77 -4.22 0.54 1.72
N ILE A 78 -4.44 1.67 1.02
CA ILE A 78 -5.79 2.10 0.62
C ILE A 78 -6.41 1.10 -0.38
N ILE A 79 -5.63 0.54 -1.30
CA ILE A 79 -6.09 -0.54 -2.19
C ILE A 79 -6.58 -1.74 -1.37
N SER A 80 -5.74 -2.23 -0.47
CA SER A 80 -6.04 -3.37 0.39
C SER A 80 -7.30 -3.14 1.25
N THR A 81 -7.39 -1.97 1.89
CA THR A 81 -8.55 -1.61 2.71
C THR A 81 -9.82 -1.38 1.88
N THR A 82 -9.70 -0.96 0.62
CA THR A 82 -10.84 -0.84 -0.30
C THR A 82 -11.44 -2.21 -0.62
N PHE A 83 -10.60 -3.22 -0.92
CA PHE A 83 -11.09 -4.60 -1.08
C PHE A 83 -11.85 -5.10 0.15
N GLN A 84 -11.33 -4.84 1.35
CA GLN A 84 -11.98 -5.23 2.60
C GLN A 84 -13.31 -4.48 2.80
N ALA A 85 -13.35 -3.19 2.49
CA ALA A 85 -14.53 -2.35 2.65
C ALA A 85 -15.71 -2.76 1.75
N ILE A 86 -15.43 -3.36 0.57
CA ILE A 86 -16.47 -3.89 -0.33
C ILE A 86 -16.76 -5.38 -0.10
N GLY A 87 -16.35 -5.93 1.04
CA GLY A 87 -16.58 -7.33 1.41
C GLY A 87 -15.68 -8.34 0.70
N LYS A 88 -14.66 -7.89 -0.04
CA LYS A 88 -13.72 -8.75 -0.76
C LYS A 88 -12.40 -8.87 0.00
N GLY A 89 -12.41 -9.48 1.19
CA GLY A 89 -11.21 -9.64 2.02
C GLY A 89 -10.16 -10.59 1.42
N LEU A 90 -10.57 -11.60 0.66
CA LEU A 90 -9.65 -12.58 0.08
C LEU A 90 -8.61 -11.97 -0.88
N PRO A 91 -8.95 -11.08 -1.84
CA PRO A 91 -7.97 -10.34 -2.63
C PRO A 91 -6.93 -9.59 -1.79
N SER A 92 -7.34 -8.91 -0.73
CA SER A 92 -6.45 -8.21 0.18
C SER A 92 -5.45 -9.16 0.88
N LEU A 93 -5.92 -10.33 1.31
CA LEU A 93 -5.08 -11.36 1.92
C LEU A 93 -4.07 -11.95 0.93
N ILE A 94 -4.53 -12.32 -0.27
CA ILE A 94 -3.66 -12.85 -1.33
C ILE A 94 -2.58 -11.84 -1.71
N GLN A 95 -2.96 -10.57 -1.87
CA GLN A 95 -2.03 -9.47 -2.18
C GLN A 95 -0.95 -9.34 -1.10
N SER A 96 -1.33 -9.32 0.17
CA SER A 96 -0.38 -9.17 1.29
C SER A 96 0.56 -10.38 1.38
N PHE A 97 0.02 -11.59 1.21
CA PHE A 97 0.79 -12.82 1.23
C PHE A 97 1.78 -12.90 0.06
N ALA A 98 1.31 -12.62 -1.16
CA ALA A 98 2.15 -12.65 -2.36
C ALA A 98 3.29 -11.63 -2.26
N ARG A 99 3.01 -10.40 -1.83
CA ARG A 99 4.03 -9.38 -1.60
C ARG A 99 5.09 -9.84 -0.62
N GLN A 100 4.68 -10.38 0.53
CA GLN A 100 5.61 -10.72 1.62
C GLN A 100 6.40 -11.99 1.33
N ILE A 101 5.73 -13.06 0.88
CA ILE A 101 6.34 -14.38 0.79
C ILE A 101 6.86 -14.67 -0.60
N VAL A 102 6.11 -14.28 -1.65
CA VAL A 102 6.49 -14.63 -3.03
C VAL A 102 7.47 -13.61 -3.62
N VAL A 103 7.41 -12.35 -3.21
CA VAL A 103 8.25 -11.29 -3.78
C VAL A 103 9.35 -10.87 -2.82
N LEU A 104 9.01 -10.40 -1.61
CA LEU A 104 9.98 -9.80 -0.69
C LEU A 104 11.03 -10.83 -0.23
N LEU A 105 10.63 -11.99 0.29
CA LEU A 105 11.58 -12.96 0.84
C LEU A 105 12.56 -13.51 -0.22
N PRO A 106 12.13 -13.93 -1.43
CA PRO A 106 13.09 -14.34 -2.46
C PRO A 106 14.01 -13.21 -2.91
N LEU A 107 13.51 -11.97 -3.04
CA LEU A 107 14.35 -10.81 -3.37
C LEU A 107 15.40 -10.54 -2.29
N MET A 108 15.02 -10.59 -1.00
CA MET A 108 15.97 -10.43 0.10
C MET A 108 17.05 -11.50 0.06
N TYR A 109 16.67 -12.76 -0.20
CA TYR A 109 17.63 -13.87 -0.31
C TYR A 109 18.59 -13.66 -1.48
N ILE A 110 18.07 -13.37 -2.68
CA ILE A 110 18.89 -13.18 -3.89
C ILE A 110 19.81 -11.96 -3.75
N LEU A 111 19.29 -10.82 -3.31
CA LEU A 111 20.08 -9.59 -3.18
C LEU A 111 21.12 -9.72 -2.04
N GLY A 112 20.73 -10.32 -0.93
CA GLY A 112 21.63 -10.52 0.21
C GLY A 112 22.79 -11.45 -0.09
N GLN A 113 22.54 -12.56 -0.79
CA GLN A 113 23.58 -13.55 -1.14
C GLN A 113 24.54 -13.03 -2.24
N ASN A 114 24.01 -12.36 -3.28
CA ASN A 114 24.83 -12.00 -4.43
C ASN A 114 25.51 -10.64 -4.29
N TYR A 115 24.90 -9.70 -3.54
CA TYR A 115 25.33 -8.29 -3.52
C TYR A 115 25.56 -7.73 -2.10
N GLY A 116 25.34 -8.54 -1.07
CA GLY A 116 25.62 -8.18 0.30
C GLY A 116 24.49 -7.40 1.01
N LEU A 117 24.75 -7.04 2.28
CA LEU A 117 23.76 -6.49 3.20
C LEU A 117 23.17 -5.15 2.75
N SER A 118 23.99 -4.26 2.18
CA SER A 118 23.53 -2.94 1.75
C SER A 118 22.49 -3.01 0.63
N THR A 119 22.62 -4.00 -0.27
CA THR A 119 21.71 -4.19 -1.40
C THR A 119 20.44 -4.94 -1.02
N LEU A 120 20.49 -5.74 0.03
CA LEU A 120 19.34 -6.48 0.55
C LEU A 120 18.14 -5.56 0.82
N TRP A 121 18.37 -4.36 1.32
CA TRP A 121 17.31 -3.40 1.67
C TRP A 121 16.49 -2.93 0.47
N PHE A 122 17.03 -3.01 -0.76
CA PHE A 122 16.28 -2.69 -1.98
C PHE A 122 15.15 -3.68 -2.28
N ALA A 123 15.14 -4.85 -1.65
CA ALA A 123 14.02 -5.79 -1.77
C ALA A 123 12.68 -5.15 -1.36
N PHE A 124 12.68 -4.23 -0.37
CA PHE A 124 11.47 -3.56 0.10
C PHE A 124 10.86 -2.65 -0.98
N PRO A 125 11.54 -1.63 -1.52
CA PRO A 125 10.96 -0.78 -2.55
C PRO A 125 10.61 -1.56 -3.84
N ILE A 126 11.37 -2.57 -4.22
CA ILE A 126 11.06 -3.41 -5.39
C ILE A 126 9.78 -4.21 -5.14
N SER A 127 9.64 -4.83 -3.97
CA SER A 127 8.42 -5.60 -3.63
C SER A 127 7.18 -4.71 -3.56
N GLU A 128 7.29 -3.49 -3.00
CA GLU A 128 6.17 -2.56 -2.94
C GLU A 128 5.79 -2.03 -4.32
N LEU A 129 6.77 -1.75 -5.19
CA LEU A 129 6.51 -1.32 -6.57
C LEU A 129 5.77 -2.42 -7.35
N THR A 130 6.21 -3.65 -7.24
CA THR A 130 5.55 -4.81 -7.86
C THR A 130 4.12 -4.98 -7.33
N ASN A 131 3.97 -4.88 -6.00
CA ASN A 131 2.68 -4.97 -5.33
C ASN A 131 1.69 -3.91 -5.80
N ILE A 132 2.10 -2.62 -5.82
CA ILE A 132 1.19 -1.52 -6.18
C ILE A 132 0.70 -1.63 -7.62
N ILE A 133 1.55 -2.09 -8.55
CA ILE A 133 1.18 -2.30 -9.94
C ILE A 133 0.09 -3.37 -10.06
N ILE A 134 0.35 -4.56 -9.51
CA ILE A 134 -0.59 -5.70 -9.57
C ILE A 134 -1.91 -5.35 -8.85
N ALA A 135 -1.81 -4.78 -7.66
CA ALA A 135 -2.95 -4.42 -6.85
C ALA A 135 -3.82 -3.33 -7.47
N SER A 136 -3.20 -2.32 -8.13
CA SER A 136 -3.92 -1.26 -8.84
C SER A 136 -4.71 -1.80 -10.03
N ILE A 137 -4.11 -2.69 -10.81
CA ILE A 137 -4.78 -3.35 -11.94
C ILE A 137 -5.97 -4.16 -11.43
N TRP A 138 -5.77 -4.96 -10.39
CA TRP A 138 -6.84 -5.78 -9.81
C TRP A 138 -7.97 -4.94 -9.22
N LEU A 139 -7.62 -3.88 -8.47
CA LEU A 139 -8.62 -2.95 -7.92
C LEU A 139 -9.42 -2.28 -9.03
N TYR A 140 -8.77 -1.83 -10.11
CA TYR A 140 -9.45 -1.20 -11.24
C TYR A 140 -10.54 -2.10 -11.84
N TYR A 141 -10.21 -3.35 -12.15
CA TYR A 141 -11.19 -4.30 -12.68
C TYR A 141 -12.31 -4.62 -11.69
N THR A 142 -11.94 -4.74 -10.41
CA THR A 142 -12.93 -5.00 -9.35
C THR A 142 -13.91 -3.84 -9.19
N LEU A 143 -13.39 -2.60 -9.10
CA LEU A 143 -14.23 -1.42 -8.93
C LEU A 143 -15.10 -1.16 -10.18
N LYS A 144 -14.58 -1.40 -11.38
CA LYS A 144 -15.37 -1.30 -12.61
C LYS A 144 -16.61 -2.19 -12.52
N LYS A 145 -16.45 -3.46 -12.18
CA LYS A 145 -17.56 -4.40 -12.01
C LYS A 145 -18.53 -4.00 -10.89
N VAL A 146 -17.98 -3.52 -9.77
CA VAL A 146 -18.79 -3.03 -8.64
C VAL A 146 -19.65 -1.83 -9.05
N PHE A 147 -19.07 -0.85 -9.73
CA PHE A 147 -19.81 0.34 -10.17
C PHE A 147 -20.84 0.06 -11.25
N GLU A 148 -20.59 -0.88 -12.15
CA GLU A 148 -21.58 -1.34 -13.13
C GLU A 148 -22.79 -1.97 -12.43
N ASN A 149 -22.56 -2.87 -11.47
CA ASN A 149 -23.64 -3.51 -10.72
C ASN A 149 -24.46 -2.48 -9.91
N LEU A 150 -23.80 -1.52 -9.23
CA LEU A 150 -24.49 -0.49 -8.46
C LEU A 150 -25.38 0.42 -9.34
N LYS A 151 -24.98 0.69 -10.58
CA LYS A 151 -25.80 1.47 -11.53
C LYS A 151 -27.03 0.71 -11.97
N HIS A 152 -26.91 -0.58 -12.27
CA HIS A 152 -28.05 -1.42 -12.66
C HIS A 152 -29.10 -1.51 -11.55
N THR A 153 -28.68 -1.78 -10.32
CA THR A 153 -29.60 -1.86 -9.16
C THR A 153 -30.33 -0.52 -8.91
N SER A 154 -29.63 0.61 -9.09
CA SER A 154 -30.27 1.93 -8.95
C SER A 154 -31.32 2.20 -10.04
N SER A 155 -31.12 1.73 -11.27
CA SER A 155 -32.09 1.91 -12.36
C SER A 155 -33.32 1.02 -12.22
N GLU A 156 -33.17 -0.19 -11.68
CA GLU A 156 -34.28 -1.11 -11.44
C GLU A 156 -35.22 -0.60 -10.33
N ASN A 157 -34.66 -0.03 -9.25
CA ASN A 157 -35.45 0.56 -8.16
C ASN A 157 -36.28 1.79 -8.63
N PHE A 158 -35.78 2.58 -9.57
CA PHE A 158 -36.50 3.72 -10.14
C PHE A 158 -37.60 3.30 -11.14
N SER A 159 -37.53 2.12 -11.74
CA SER A 159 -38.54 1.62 -12.68
C SER A 159 -39.67 0.84 -12.01
N SER A 160 -39.54 0.57 -10.72
CA SER A 160 -40.55 -0.18 -9.92
C SER A 160 -41.43 0.71 -9.02
N GLU A 161 -41.18 2.03 -9.00
CA GLU A 161 -42.03 3.07 -8.40
C GLU A 161 -42.85 3.80 -9.46
#